data_250bfe482f4a27b49e96f36abc08ac55
#
_entry.id   250bfe482f4a27b49e96f36abc08ac55
#
_cell.length_a   1.000
_cell.length_b   1.000
_cell.length_c   1.000
_cell.angle_alpha   90.00
_cell.angle_beta   90.00
_cell.angle_gamma   90.00
#
_symmetry.space_group_name_H-M   'P 1'
#
loop_
_entity.id
_entity.type
_entity.pdbx_description
1 polymer ?
#
loop_
_entity_poly.entity_id
_entity_poly.type
_entity_poly.pdbx_seq_one_letter_code
_entity_poly.pdbx_strand_id
1 'polypeptide(L)'
;YGEYVGYKTDHDPRRRATSAGPYTSKRMTQMLEAAVCAEGVPMLDGMQVIRILTDGERVLGLLCLNRAARSEQTRYALIHCRNVIWATGGPAGIYADSVYPAGHHGSTGIALEAGAIGQNLTEWQYGLASLHPRWNVSGTYMQVLPRMISTTPDQTDEREFLMDFFKTPAEMLSKLF
;
A
#
# COMPACT_ATOMS: atom_id res chain seq x y z
N TYR A 1 -13.96 -27.13 8.19
CA TYR A 1 -14.16 -27.14 6.75
C TYR A 1 -12.79 -26.87 6.12
N GLY A 2 -12.23 -27.80 5.34
CA GLY A 2 -10.87 -27.73 4.79
C GLY A 2 -10.70 -26.89 3.52
N GLU A 3 -11.71 -26.16 3.07
CA GLU A 3 -11.67 -25.38 1.84
C GLU A 3 -11.98 -23.91 2.09
N TYR A 4 -11.28 -23.04 1.37
CA TYR A 4 -11.57 -21.61 1.37
C TYR A 4 -12.75 -21.33 0.44
N VAL A 5 -13.79 -20.72 0.98
CA VAL A 5 -14.90 -20.21 0.15
C VAL A 5 -14.52 -18.82 -0.34
N GLY A 6 -14.12 -18.74 -1.60
CA GLY A 6 -13.83 -17.47 -2.26
C GLY A 6 -15.11 -16.73 -2.64
N TYR A 7 -15.02 -15.42 -2.78
CA TYR A 7 -16.09 -14.57 -3.29
C TYR A 7 -15.63 -13.78 -4.51
N LYS A 8 -16.60 -13.38 -5.33
CA LYS A 8 -16.35 -12.56 -6.50
C LYS A 8 -16.06 -11.11 -6.05
N THR A 9 -15.01 -10.53 -6.60
CA THR A 9 -14.75 -9.10 -6.52
C THR A 9 -14.86 -8.46 -7.90
N ASP A 10 -14.85 -7.15 -7.98
CA ASP A 10 -15.06 -6.38 -9.21
C ASP A 10 -14.14 -6.78 -10.37
N HIS A 11 -12.96 -7.26 -10.06
CA HIS A 11 -11.94 -7.64 -11.04
C HIS A 11 -11.54 -9.12 -10.99
N ASP A 12 -12.21 -9.94 -10.18
CA ASP A 12 -11.93 -11.36 -10.09
C ASP A 12 -13.19 -12.23 -10.28
N PRO A 13 -13.55 -12.56 -11.54
CA PRO A 13 -14.71 -13.40 -11.84
C PRO A 13 -14.56 -14.84 -11.34
N ARG A 14 -13.34 -15.25 -10.96
CA ARG A 14 -13.03 -16.63 -10.54
C ARG A 14 -13.29 -16.89 -9.05
N ARG A 15 -13.82 -15.92 -8.32
CA ARG A 15 -14.14 -16.05 -6.89
C ARG A 15 -12.94 -16.49 -6.02
N ARG A 16 -11.75 -15.98 -6.32
CA ARG A 16 -10.53 -16.31 -5.58
C ARG A 16 -10.34 -15.46 -4.31
N ALA A 17 -11.08 -14.37 -4.21
CA ALA A 17 -10.96 -13.48 -3.07
C ALA A 17 -11.42 -14.16 -1.78
N THR A 18 -10.61 -14.04 -0.74
CA THR A 18 -10.93 -14.52 0.62
C THR A 18 -10.71 -13.39 1.60
N SER A 19 -11.52 -13.32 2.65
CA SER A 19 -11.34 -12.32 3.69
C SER A 19 -11.78 -12.81 5.08
N ALA A 20 -11.31 -12.11 6.10
CA ALA A 20 -11.76 -12.24 7.47
C ALA A 20 -12.43 -10.93 7.94
N GLY A 21 -13.19 -10.30 7.03
CA GLY A 21 -13.81 -8.99 7.26
C GLY A 21 -12.77 -7.91 7.52
N PRO A 22 -13.01 -6.98 8.46
CA PRO A 22 -12.10 -5.86 8.73
C PRO A 22 -10.74 -6.27 9.29
N TYR A 23 -10.58 -7.53 9.68
CA TYR A 23 -9.34 -8.06 10.24
C TYR A 23 -8.47 -8.83 9.25
N THR A 24 -8.81 -8.85 7.98
CA THR A 24 -8.10 -9.62 6.95
C THR A 24 -6.60 -9.34 6.95
N SER A 25 -6.19 -8.08 6.81
CA SER A 25 -4.76 -7.70 6.79
C SER A 25 -4.07 -8.03 8.11
N LYS A 26 -4.72 -7.77 9.25
CA LYS A 26 -4.17 -8.09 10.56
C LYS A 26 -3.90 -9.59 10.72
N ARG A 27 -4.86 -10.43 10.37
CA ARG A 27 -4.70 -11.90 10.48
C ARG A 27 -3.65 -12.42 9.51
N MET A 28 -3.65 -11.92 8.28
CA MET A 28 -2.66 -12.29 7.28
C MET A 28 -1.23 -11.97 7.77
N THR A 29 -0.98 -10.76 8.25
CA THR A 29 0.34 -10.38 8.75
C THR A 29 0.76 -11.20 9.97
N GLN A 30 -0.14 -11.43 10.93
CA GLN A 30 0.16 -12.26 12.12
C GLN A 30 0.52 -13.71 11.74
N MET A 31 -0.20 -14.29 10.79
CA MET A 31 0.09 -15.67 10.36
C MET A 31 1.39 -15.76 9.57
N LEU A 32 1.70 -14.78 8.73
CA LEU A 32 2.96 -14.72 7.99
C LEU A 32 4.15 -14.48 8.91
N GLU A 33 4.01 -13.61 9.91
CA GLU A 33 5.03 -13.39 10.93
C GLU A 33 5.32 -14.69 11.72
N ALA A 34 4.27 -15.37 12.16
CA ALA A 34 4.42 -16.64 12.85
C ALA A 34 5.12 -17.71 11.99
N ALA A 35 4.81 -17.75 10.68
CA ALA A 35 5.46 -18.66 9.75
C ALA A 35 6.95 -18.33 9.58
N VAL A 36 7.32 -17.05 9.42
CA VAL A 36 8.71 -16.60 9.34
C VAL A 36 9.49 -16.97 10.60
N CYS A 37 8.88 -16.77 11.78
CA CYS A 37 9.49 -17.17 13.04
C CYS A 37 9.69 -18.68 13.13
N ALA A 38 8.70 -19.47 12.69
CA ALA A 38 8.78 -20.94 12.73
C ALA A 38 9.88 -21.50 11.83
N GLU A 39 10.13 -20.84 10.68
CA GLU A 39 11.23 -21.17 9.77
C GLU A 39 12.60 -20.73 10.30
N GLY A 40 12.68 -20.07 11.44
CA GLY A 40 13.93 -19.61 12.05
C GLY A 40 14.63 -18.50 11.27
N VAL A 41 13.89 -17.74 10.44
CA VAL A 41 14.46 -16.62 9.72
C VAL A 41 14.82 -15.49 10.69
N PRO A 42 16.08 -15.01 10.72
CA PRO A 42 16.46 -13.92 11.62
C PRO A 42 15.69 -12.65 11.35
N MET A 43 15.09 -12.08 12.39
CA MET A 43 14.44 -10.78 12.33
C MET A 43 15.30 -9.73 13.06
N LEU A 44 15.59 -8.62 12.40
CA LEU A 44 16.42 -7.55 12.93
C LEU A 44 15.55 -6.33 13.24
N ASP A 45 14.89 -6.37 14.39
CA ASP A 45 14.04 -5.26 14.83
C ASP A 45 14.85 -3.99 15.11
N GLY A 46 14.23 -2.84 14.88
CA GLY A 46 14.84 -1.55 15.12
C GLY A 46 15.91 -1.14 14.10
N MET A 47 16.15 -1.95 13.07
CA MET A 47 17.06 -1.60 11.97
C MET A 47 16.31 -0.85 10.88
N GLN A 48 16.66 0.41 10.67
CA GLN A 48 16.13 1.23 9.58
C GLN A 48 17.13 1.25 8.43
N VAL A 49 16.76 0.69 7.30
CA VAL A 49 17.59 0.79 6.10
C VAL A 49 17.61 2.24 5.62
N ILE A 50 18.78 2.81 5.45
CA ILE A 50 18.98 4.18 4.98
C ILE A 50 19.65 4.22 3.59
N ARG A 51 20.27 3.13 3.15
CA ARG A 51 20.83 3.01 1.81
C ARG A 51 20.97 1.55 1.38
N ILE A 52 20.71 1.30 0.11
CA ILE A 52 21.11 0.05 -0.57
C ILE A 52 22.48 0.31 -1.20
N LEU A 53 23.44 -0.53 -0.88
CA LEU A 53 24.80 -0.43 -1.40
C LEU A 53 24.91 -1.26 -2.67
N THR A 54 25.39 -0.65 -3.75
CA THR A 54 25.60 -1.28 -5.06
C THR A 54 26.96 -0.92 -5.62
N ASP A 55 27.46 -1.71 -6.55
CA ASP A 55 28.63 -1.38 -7.41
C ASP A 55 28.19 -0.82 -8.79
N GLY A 56 26.89 -0.56 -8.95
CA GLY A 56 26.26 -0.15 -10.21
C GLY A 56 25.55 -1.29 -10.95
N GLU A 57 25.97 -2.53 -10.75
CA GLU A 57 25.38 -3.72 -11.38
C GLU A 57 24.73 -4.67 -10.37
N ARG A 58 25.27 -4.74 -9.16
CA ARG A 58 24.89 -5.73 -8.15
C ARG A 58 24.67 -5.08 -6.81
N VAL A 59 23.75 -5.66 -6.05
CA VAL A 59 23.59 -5.32 -4.63
C VAL A 59 24.77 -5.92 -3.85
N LEU A 60 25.42 -5.09 -3.03
CA LEU A 60 26.49 -5.47 -2.11
C LEU A 60 25.96 -5.65 -0.69
N GLY A 61 24.92 -4.92 -0.33
CA GLY A 61 24.34 -4.95 1.01
C GLY A 61 23.47 -3.75 1.33
N LEU A 62 23.20 -3.60 2.62
CA LEU A 62 22.38 -2.52 3.17
C LEU A 62 23.19 -1.75 4.23
N LEU A 63 23.08 -0.43 4.22
CA LEU A 63 23.47 0.42 5.33
C LEU A 63 22.21 0.70 6.17
N CYS A 64 22.27 0.35 7.44
CA CYS A 64 21.16 0.49 8.37
C CYS A 64 21.52 1.42 9.51
N LEU A 65 20.53 2.18 9.97
CA LEU A 65 20.54 2.90 11.23
C LEU A 65 19.94 2.00 12.32
N ASN A 66 20.70 1.69 13.34
CA ASN A 66 20.22 0.98 14.51
C ASN A 66 19.53 1.96 15.47
N ARG A 67 18.20 1.95 15.48
CA ARG A 67 17.39 2.83 16.32
C ARG A 67 17.47 2.52 17.82
N ALA A 68 17.90 1.29 18.15
CA ALA A 68 18.10 0.85 19.53
C ALA A 68 19.53 1.10 20.05
N ALA A 69 20.42 1.66 19.21
CA ALA A 69 21.81 1.92 19.57
C ALA A 69 21.92 2.91 20.73
N ARG A 70 22.73 2.56 21.72
CA ARG A 70 23.04 3.42 22.88
C ARG A 70 24.40 4.12 22.77
N SER A 71 25.18 3.83 21.72
CA SER A 71 26.48 4.44 21.46
C SER A 71 26.68 4.70 19.97
N GLU A 72 27.61 5.61 19.64
CA GLU A 72 27.95 5.91 18.24
C GLU A 72 28.51 4.69 17.51
N GLN A 73 29.29 3.84 18.21
CA GLN A 73 29.91 2.65 17.63
C GLN A 73 28.89 1.61 17.15
N THR A 74 27.69 1.61 17.74
CA THR A 74 26.61 0.65 17.41
C THR A 74 25.47 1.29 16.62
N ARG A 75 25.61 2.58 16.26
CA ARG A 75 24.56 3.36 15.58
C ARG A 75 24.30 2.87 14.16
N TYR A 76 25.31 2.44 13.45
CA TYR A 76 25.20 1.97 12.09
C TYR A 76 25.54 0.48 12.00
N ALA A 77 24.84 -0.21 11.11
CA ALA A 77 25.08 -1.60 10.80
C ALA A 77 25.17 -1.78 9.28
N LEU A 78 26.08 -2.65 8.85
CA LEU A 78 26.18 -3.11 7.48
C LEU A 78 25.63 -4.53 7.42
N ILE A 79 24.66 -4.75 6.55
CA ILE A 79 24.12 -6.08 6.27
C ILE A 79 24.62 -6.48 4.89
N HIS A 80 25.48 -7.50 4.85
CA HIS A 80 25.98 -8.01 3.59
C HIS A 80 24.95 -8.96 2.97
N CYS A 81 24.48 -8.65 1.77
CA CYS A 81 23.54 -9.48 1.01
C CYS A 81 23.70 -9.25 -0.49
N ARG A 82 23.33 -10.25 -1.28
CA ARG A 82 23.38 -10.19 -2.75
C ARG A 82 22.03 -9.81 -3.37
N ASN A 83 20.96 -10.03 -2.66
CA ASN A 83 19.60 -9.76 -3.11
C ASN A 83 18.82 -9.04 -2.00
N VAL A 84 17.95 -8.14 -2.39
CA VAL A 84 17.06 -7.40 -1.48
C VAL A 84 15.64 -7.48 -2.01
N ILE A 85 14.71 -7.89 -1.17
CA ILE A 85 13.28 -7.73 -1.43
C ILE A 85 12.84 -6.47 -0.71
N TRP A 86 12.48 -5.41 -1.47
CA TRP A 86 12.06 -4.15 -0.93
C TRP A 86 10.54 -4.12 -0.73
N ALA A 87 10.08 -4.36 0.49
CA ALA A 87 8.67 -4.51 0.83
C ALA A 87 8.23 -3.53 1.93
N THR A 88 8.62 -2.26 1.81
CA THR A 88 8.42 -1.21 2.82
C THR A 88 7.07 -0.52 2.76
N GLY A 89 6.16 -0.98 1.92
CA GLY A 89 4.84 -0.39 1.71
C GLY A 89 4.85 0.76 0.71
N GLY A 90 3.68 1.33 0.47
CA GLY A 90 3.48 2.40 -0.49
C GLY A 90 3.86 3.79 0.05
N PRO A 91 4.12 4.76 -0.84
CA PRO A 91 4.59 6.10 -0.49
C PRO A 91 3.44 7.10 -0.25
N ALA A 92 2.36 6.70 0.40
CA ALA A 92 1.17 7.53 0.57
C ALA A 92 1.45 8.88 1.27
N GLY A 93 2.49 8.95 2.09
CA GLY A 93 2.89 10.17 2.79
C GLY A 93 3.57 11.25 1.91
N ILE A 94 3.77 10.99 0.61
CA ILE A 94 4.29 12.02 -0.32
C ILE A 94 3.23 13.03 -0.76
N TYR A 95 1.95 12.69 -0.61
CA TYR A 95 0.87 13.59 -0.96
C TYR A 95 0.62 14.60 0.16
N ALA A 96 0.30 15.85 -0.22
CA ALA A 96 -0.06 16.90 0.73
C ALA A 96 -1.27 16.49 1.57
N ASP A 97 -2.26 15.88 0.94
CA ASP A 97 -3.45 15.33 1.57
C ASP A 97 -3.45 13.80 1.42
N SER A 98 -3.53 13.10 2.53
CA SER A 98 -3.55 11.65 2.56
C SER A 98 -4.35 11.12 3.75
N VAL A 99 -5.06 10.02 3.54
CA VAL A 99 -5.75 9.30 4.62
C VAL A 99 -4.79 8.44 5.44
N TYR A 100 -3.60 8.18 4.94
CA TYR A 100 -2.57 7.41 5.64
C TYR A 100 -1.83 8.28 6.67
N PRO A 101 -1.20 7.68 7.68
CA PRO A 101 -0.38 8.42 8.63
C PRO A 101 0.76 9.18 7.94
N ALA A 102 1.09 10.38 8.44
CA ALA A 102 2.11 11.25 7.86
C ALA A 102 3.51 10.59 7.75
N GLY A 103 3.80 9.61 8.59
CA GLY A 103 5.06 8.84 8.53
C GLY A 103 5.09 7.71 7.49
N HIS A 104 4.04 7.51 6.72
CA HIS A 104 3.94 6.42 5.76
C HIS A 104 4.55 6.79 4.40
N HIS A 105 5.88 6.82 4.35
CA HIS A 105 6.63 7.27 3.16
C HIS A 105 7.10 6.12 2.25
N GLY A 106 7.02 4.85 2.69
CA GLY A 106 7.38 3.67 1.90
C GLY A 106 8.87 3.53 1.57
N SER A 107 9.69 4.53 1.83
CA SER A 107 11.13 4.56 1.53
C SER A 107 11.47 4.23 0.06
N THR A 108 10.57 4.52 -0.85
CA THR A 108 10.68 4.19 -2.30
C THR A 108 11.92 4.82 -2.92
N GLY A 109 12.30 6.04 -2.50
CA GLY A 109 13.47 6.76 -2.99
C GLY A 109 14.76 5.96 -2.85
N ILE A 110 14.94 5.23 -1.75
CA ILE A 110 16.14 4.40 -1.51
C ILE A 110 16.29 3.31 -2.57
N ALA A 111 15.18 2.68 -2.98
CA ALA A 111 15.20 1.67 -4.03
C ALA A 111 15.49 2.29 -5.41
N LEU A 112 14.88 3.45 -5.71
CA LEU A 112 15.10 4.17 -6.98
C LEU A 112 16.55 4.68 -7.09
N GLU A 113 17.13 5.21 -6.01
CA GLU A 113 18.54 5.62 -5.96
C GLU A 113 19.50 4.43 -6.21
N ALA A 114 19.10 3.24 -5.80
CA ALA A 114 19.87 2.01 -6.06
C ALA A 114 19.66 1.44 -7.48
N GLY A 115 18.92 2.13 -8.34
CA GLY A 115 18.69 1.73 -9.73
C GLY A 115 17.45 0.86 -9.97
N ALA A 116 16.55 0.74 -9.00
CA ALA A 116 15.28 0.03 -9.22
C ALA A 116 14.43 0.74 -10.28
N ILE A 117 13.81 -0.04 -11.16
CA ILE A 117 12.93 0.48 -12.21
C ILE A 117 11.53 0.68 -11.63
N GLY A 118 11.02 1.91 -11.73
CA GLY A 118 9.66 2.24 -11.34
C GLY A 118 8.66 1.94 -12.45
N GLN A 119 7.49 1.42 -12.08
CA GLN A 119 6.36 1.20 -12.98
C GLN A 119 5.08 1.73 -12.36
N ASN A 120 4.19 2.30 -13.18
CA ASN A 120 2.91 2.86 -12.76
C ASN A 120 3.03 3.91 -11.63
N LEU A 121 4.05 4.76 -11.70
CA LEU A 121 4.36 5.75 -10.66
C LEU A 121 3.29 6.84 -10.51
N THR A 122 2.36 6.95 -11.45
CA THR A 122 1.21 7.85 -11.39
C THR A 122 0.02 7.26 -10.63
N GLU A 123 0.07 5.97 -10.28
CA GLU A 123 -1.03 5.21 -9.69
C GLU A 123 -0.67 4.71 -8.28
N TRP A 124 -0.05 5.56 -7.49
CA TRP A 124 0.45 5.19 -6.16
C TRP A 124 -0.62 5.16 -5.08
N GLN A 125 -1.78 5.74 -5.33
CA GLN A 125 -2.92 5.66 -4.43
C GLN A 125 -4.14 5.15 -5.18
N TYR A 126 -4.81 4.18 -4.59
CA TYR A 126 -6.03 3.57 -5.11
C TYR A 126 -7.16 3.73 -4.10
N GLY A 127 -8.33 4.09 -4.60
CA GLY A 127 -9.55 4.21 -3.83
C GLY A 127 -9.90 5.64 -3.43
N LEU A 128 -11.17 5.82 -3.15
CA LEU A 128 -11.72 7.10 -2.68
C LEU A 128 -11.42 7.30 -1.20
N ALA A 129 -11.15 8.54 -0.84
CA ALA A 129 -10.87 8.92 0.53
C ALA A 129 -11.45 10.30 0.86
N SER A 130 -11.82 10.48 2.12
CA SER A 130 -12.27 11.75 2.68
C SER A 130 -11.12 12.40 3.46
N LEU A 131 -10.97 13.71 3.34
CA LEU A 131 -9.98 14.49 4.08
C LEU A 131 -10.53 14.98 5.41
N HIS A 132 -11.80 15.37 5.44
CA HIS A 132 -12.48 15.91 6.61
C HIS A 132 -13.87 15.27 6.81
N PRO A 133 -14.02 14.31 7.72
CA PRO A 133 -12.99 13.63 8.50
C PRO A 133 -12.07 12.77 7.61
N ARG A 134 -10.85 12.54 8.07
CA ARG A 134 -9.91 11.66 7.35
C ARG A 134 -10.41 10.21 7.41
N TRP A 135 -10.87 9.71 6.29
CA TRP A 135 -11.47 8.39 6.23
C TRP A 135 -11.24 7.74 4.85
N ASN A 136 -10.80 6.50 4.86
CA ASN A 136 -10.66 5.70 3.66
C ASN A 136 -12.01 5.04 3.35
N VAL A 137 -12.64 5.47 2.26
CA VAL A 137 -13.95 4.96 1.84
C VAL A 137 -13.77 3.55 1.28
N SER A 138 -14.45 2.58 1.89
CA SER A 138 -14.42 1.20 1.40
C SER A 138 -15.07 1.08 0.01
N GLY A 139 -14.45 0.33 -0.90
CA GLY A 139 -15.02 0.00 -2.21
C GLY A 139 -16.40 -0.67 -2.13
N THR A 140 -16.73 -1.30 -1.01
CA THR A 140 -18.05 -1.89 -0.75
C THR A 140 -19.20 -0.87 -0.89
N TYR A 141 -18.95 0.41 -0.61
CA TYR A 141 -19.96 1.44 -0.79
C TYR A 141 -20.35 1.68 -2.25
N MET A 142 -19.50 1.30 -3.20
CA MET A 142 -19.83 1.40 -4.63
C MET A 142 -20.95 0.44 -5.04
N GLN A 143 -21.15 -0.64 -4.31
CA GLN A 143 -22.19 -1.64 -4.59
C GLN A 143 -23.61 -1.10 -4.41
N VAL A 144 -23.78 -0.01 -3.65
CA VAL A 144 -25.08 0.66 -3.48
C VAL A 144 -25.29 1.78 -4.51
N LEU A 145 -24.43 1.91 -5.51
CA LEU A 145 -24.52 2.89 -6.60
C LEU A 145 -24.66 4.32 -6.07
N PRO A 146 -23.71 4.82 -5.30
CA PRO A 146 -23.80 6.16 -4.74
C PRO A 146 -23.77 7.20 -5.85
N ARG A 147 -24.52 8.27 -5.67
CA ARG A 147 -24.38 9.46 -6.52
C ARG A 147 -23.09 10.17 -6.14
N MET A 148 -22.22 10.36 -7.14
CA MET A 148 -21.00 11.15 -7.00
C MET A 148 -21.26 12.55 -7.52
N ILE A 149 -21.30 13.51 -6.61
CA ILE A 149 -21.54 14.91 -6.94
C ILE A 149 -20.32 15.76 -6.64
N SER A 150 -20.03 16.71 -7.49
CA SER A 150 -19.15 17.84 -7.21
C SER A 150 -19.96 19.07 -6.86
N THR A 151 -19.40 19.90 -5.98
CA THR A 151 -20.00 21.19 -5.61
C THR A 151 -18.93 22.27 -5.63
N THR A 152 -19.34 23.51 -5.64
CA THR A 152 -18.49 24.66 -5.30
C THR A 152 -18.14 24.62 -3.80
N PRO A 153 -17.10 25.37 -3.34
CA PRO A 153 -16.71 25.38 -1.91
C PRO A 153 -17.80 25.78 -0.93
N ASP A 154 -18.79 26.54 -1.39
CA ASP A 154 -19.98 26.95 -0.63
C ASP A 154 -21.13 25.94 -0.70
N GLN A 155 -20.84 24.73 -1.23
CA GLN A 155 -21.78 23.61 -1.36
C GLN A 155 -23.00 23.89 -2.25
N THR A 156 -22.86 24.80 -3.19
CA THR A 156 -23.83 25.07 -4.24
C THR A 156 -23.39 24.44 -5.57
N ASP A 157 -24.20 24.60 -6.63
CA ASP A 157 -23.91 24.12 -7.97
C ASP A 157 -23.57 22.61 -8.01
N GLU A 158 -24.48 21.80 -7.49
CA GLU A 158 -24.33 20.33 -7.51
C GLU A 158 -24.30 19.80 -8.94
N ARG A 159 -23.28 19.01 -9.25
CA ARG A 159 -23.14 18.35 -10.54
C ARG A 159 -22.75 16.87 -10.34
N GLU A 160 -23.51 15.98 -10.94
CA GLU A 160 -23.22 14.55 -10.98
C GLU A 160 -22.21 14.26 -12.10
N PHE A 161 -20.92 14.33 -11.78
CA PHE A 161 -19.83 14.34 -12.77
C PHE A 161 -19.54 12.97 -13.37
N LEU A 162 -19.91 11.84 -12.75
CA LEU A 162 -19.66 10.53 -13.35
C LEU A 162 -20.40 10.33 -14.66
N MET A 163 -21.56 10.94 -14.83
CA MET A 163 -22.32 10.86 -16.07
C MET A 163 -21.64 11.52 -17.26
N ASP A 164 -20.62 12.34 -17.03
CA ASP A 164 -19.79 12.89 -18.11
C ASP A 164 -18.93 11.82 -18.80
N PHE A 165 -18.61 10.75 -18.09
CA PHE A 165 -17.73 9.67 -18.55
C PHE A 165 -18.46 8.43 -19.05
N PHE A 166 -19.77 8.33 -18.79
CA PHE A 166 -20.58 7.18 -19.17
C PHE A 166 -21.83 7.65 -19.95
N LYS A 167 -22.06 7.05 -21.10
CA LYS A 167 -23.21 7.41 -21.95
C LYS A 167 -24.55 6.95 -21.38
N THR A 168 -24.52 5.86 -20.62
CA THR A 168 -25.72 5.29 -20.01
C THR A 168 -25.43 4.72 -18.62
N PRO A 169 -26.42 4.64 -17.72
CA PRO A 169 -26.27 3.93 -16.44
C PRO A 169 -25.83 2.47 -16.60
N ALA A 170 -26.25 1.80 -17.66
CA ALA A 170 -25.89 0.42 -17.94
C ALA A 170 -24.38 0.31 -18.27
N GLU A 171 -23.83 1.26 -19.02
CA GLU A 171 -22.38 1.32 -19.29
C GLU A 171 -21.59 1.56 -18.00
N MET A 172 -22.04 2.45 -17.17
CA MET A 172 -21.43 2.72 -15.85
C MET A 172 -21.40 1.44 -15.01
N LEU A 173 -22.54 0.75 -14.89
CA LEU A 173 -22.63 -0.52 -14.15
C LEU A 173 -21.69 -1.57 -14.69
N SER A 174 -21.61 -1.76 -16.01
CA SER A 174 -20.75 -2.77 -16.63
C SER A 174 -19.26 -2.53 -16.47
N LYS A 175 -18.86 -1.30 -16.20
CA LYS A 175 -17.45 -0.92 -15.99
C LYS A 175 -17.05 -0.84 -14.53
N LEU A 176 -18.01 -0.63 -13.62
CA LEU A 176 -17.76 -0.55 -12.18
C LEU A 176 -17.93 -1.88 -11.47
N PHE A 177 -18.63 -2.83 -12.07
CA PHE A 177 -18.96 -4.15 -11.53
C PHE A 177 -18.74 -5.27 -12.56
#